data_5b5d5958f46e250da54924883511d282
#
_entry.id   5b5d5958f46e250da54924883511d282
#
_cell.length_a   1.000
_cell.length_b   1.000
_cell.length_c   1.000
_cell.angle_alpha   90.00
_cell.angle_beta   90.00
_cell.angle_gamma   90.00
#
_symmetry.space_group_name_H-M   'P 1'
#
loop_
_entity.id
_entity.type
_entity.pdbx_description
1 polymer ?
#
loop_
_entity_poly.entity_id
_entity_poly.type
_entity_poly.pdbx_seq_one_letter_code
_entity_poly.pdbx_strand_id
1 'polypeptide(L)'
;LANTANIMLMSIHMCLLIIFAVLRVRPMFYLNVVSVAVYAVNFYWVKKNLKVFFFTAYLEILVHMVFSTLFLGWKLGFQLYGFALILSIYYGEYLAKKIWGRVMHTRITSVIVVLLFLLLYTISFFVQPVCVLESTAGNIIIFTLNAVSVFLCMIIYLENYKAIVEQTENRLMEAAEKDALTKMHNRGNMQERLNYILEQKNENSEIAIAIMDIDDFKKVNDTYGHNAGDLILFEVAATIMEKEDKQVSA
;
A
#
# COMPACT_ATOMS: atom_id res chain seq x y z
N LEU A 1 0.90 -4.77 -7.35
CA LEU A 1 0.70 -5.11 -5.94
C LEU A 1 -0.40 -6.15 -5.73
N ALA A 2 -1.66 -5.94 -6.18
CA ALA A 2 -2.74 -6.94 -6.04
C ALA A 2 -2.35 -8.29 -6.67
N ASN A 3 -1.72 -8.28 -7.84
CA ASN A 3 -1.17 -9.50 -8.44
C ASN A 3 -0.10 -10.16 -7.57
N THR A 4 0.81 -9.39 -6.99
CA THR A 4 1.87 -9.90 -6.10
C THR A 4 1.27 -10.55 -4.86
N ALA A 5 0.28 -9.88 -4.24
CA ALA A 5 -0.45 -10.43 -3.10
C ALA A 5 -1.18 -11.74 -3.47
N ASN A 6 -1.84 -11.78 -4.64
CA ASN A 6 -2.53 -12.98 -5.11
C ASN A 6 -1.57 -14.17 -5.34
N ILE A 7 -0.41 -13.91 -5.96
CA ILE A 7 0.64 -14.92 -6.19
C ILE A 7 1.14 -15.44 -4.84
N MET A 8 1.43 -14.56 -3.88
CA MET A 8 1.94 -14.92 -2.56
C MET A 8 0.92 -15.79 -1.80
N LEU A 9 -0.34 -15.38 -1.75
CA LEU A 9 -1.41 -16.15 -1.09
C LEU A 9 -1.59 -17.53 -1.76
N MET A 10 -1.63 -17.58 -3.08
CA MET A 10 -1.70 -18.85 -3.82
C MET A 10 -0.50 -19.75 -3.51
N SER A 11 0.72 -19.20 -3.44
CA SER A 11 1.92 -19.98 -3.11
C SER A 11 1.87 -20.57 -1.70
N ILE A 12 1.37 -19.81 -0.73
CA ILE A 12 1.16 -20.28 0.65
C ILE A 12 0.21 -21.49 0.63
N HIS A 13 -0.95 -21.39 -0.05
CA HIS A 13 -1.92 -22.47 -0.12
C HIS A 13 -1.42 -23.70 -0.90
N MET A 14 -0.59 -23.50 -1.92
CA MET A 14 0.10 -24.60 -2.61
C MET A 14 1.05 -25.35 -1.67
N CYS A 15 1.82 -24.64 -0.86
CA CYS A 15 2.68 -25.25 0.17
C CYS A 15 1.85 -26.00 1.21
N LEU A 16 0.79 -25.39 1.74
CA LEU A 16 -0.11 -26.04 2.71
C LEU A 16 -0.81 -27.26 2.11
N LEU A 17 -1.20 -27.21 0.84
CA LEU A 17 -1.80 -28.36 0.13
C LEU A 17 -0.86 -29.56 0.14
N ILE A 18 0.43 -29.36 -0.18
CA ILE A 18 1.44 -30.41 -0.16
C ILE A 18 1.65 -30.92 1.26
N ILE A 19 1.76 -30.04 2.24
CA ILE A 19 1.94 -30.41 3.65
C ILE A 19 0.76 -31.29 4.12
N PHE A 20 -0.49 -30.88 3.87
CA PHE A 20 -1.66 -31.64 4.30
C PHE A 20 -1.87 -32.95 3.52
N ALA A 21 -1.41 -33.01 2.27
CA ALA A 21 -1.35 -34.25 1.51
C ALA A 21 -0.38 -35.28 2.17
N VAL A 22 0.84 -34.82 2.51
CA VAL A 22 1.86 -35.64 3.16
C VAL A 22 1.42 -36.09 4.56
N LEU A 23 0.84 -35.16 5.35
CA LEU A 23 0.34 -35.44 6.70
C LEU A 23 -0.99 -36.22 6.69
N ARG A 24 -1.60 -36.49 5.53
CA ARG A 24 -2.89 -37.17 5.34
C ARG A 24 -4.06 -36.49 6.06
N VAL A 25 -4.03 -35.17 6.27
CA VAL A 25 -5.09 -34.39 6.90
C VAL A 25 -6.13 -34.03 5.82
N ARG A 26 -7.00 -35.00 5.48
CA ARG A 26 -7.98 -34.87 4.37
C ARG A 26 -8.82 -33.56 4.39
N PRO A 27 -9.43 -33.14 5.52
CA PRO A 27 -10.27 -31.94 5.53
C PRO A 27 -9.47 -30.68 5.12
N MET A 28 -8.23 -30.55 5.64
CA MET A 28 -7.38 -29.41 5.32
C MET A 28 -6.84 -29.48 3.88
N PHE A 29 -6.58 -30.69 3.37
CA PHE A 29 -6.23 -30.88 1.97
C PHE A 29 -7.33 -30.33 1.04
N TYR A 30 -8.59 -30.75 1.23
CA TYR A 30 -9.71 -30.28 0.40
C TYR A 30 -9.97 -28.79 0.56
N LEU A 31 -9.86 -28.22 1.77
CA LEU A 31 -9.96 -26.80 1.98
C LEU A 31 -8.91 -26.04 1.15
N ASN A 32 -7.66 -26.48 1.16
CA ASN A 32 -6.60 -25.84 0.38
C ASN A 32 -6.75 -26.02 -1.15
N VAL A 33 -7.37 -27.10 -1.61
CA VAL A 33 -7.78 -27.22 -3.03
C VAL A 33 -8.74 -26.10 -3.41
N VAL A 34 -9.74 -25.83 -2.55
CA VAL A 34 -10.68 -24.72 -2.77
C VAL A 34 -9.96 -23.38 -2.72
N SER A 35 -9.08 -23.16 -1.75
CA SER A 35 -8.29 -21.91 -1.63
C SER A 35 -7.45 -21.66 -2.89
N VAL A 36 -6.72 -22.65 -3.38
CA VAL A 36 -5.94 -22.54 -4.62
C VAL A 36 -6.85 -22.20 -5.81
N ALA A 37 -8.03 -22.82 -5.92
CA ALA A 37 -8.99 -22.50 -6.97
C ALA A 37 -9.49 -21.06 -6.87
N VAL A 38 -9.79 -20.58 -5.65
CA VAL A 38 -10.18 -19.16 -5.43
C VAL A 38 -9.08 -18.22 -5.90
N TYR A 39 -7.81 -18.44 -5.53
CA TYR A 39 -6.70 -17.59 -5.96
C TYR A 39 -6.38 -17.70 -7.45
N ALA A 40 -6.62 -18.86 -8.07
CA ALA A 40 -6.52 -19.02 -9.51
C ALA A 40 -7.59 -18.16 -10.25
N VAL A 41 -8.82 -18.18 -9.77
CA VAL A 41 -9.91 -17.32 -10.30
C VAL A 41 -9.64 -15.84 -10.01
N ASN A 42 -9.00 -15.53 -8.90
CA ASN A 42 -8.66 -14.17 -8.52
C ASN A 42 -7.66 -13.49 -9.48
N PHE A 43 -6.86 -14.20 -10.27
CA PHE A 43 -6.08 -13.60 -11.37
C PHE A 43 -6.96 -12.88 -12.41
N TYR A 44 -8.16 -13.39 -12.64
CA TYR A 44 -9.14 -12.70 -13.49
C TYR A 44 -9.69 -11.45 -12.79
N TRP A 45 -10.09 -11.56 -11.52
CA TRP A 45 -10.70 -10.46 -10.78
C TRP A 45 -9.73 -9.31 -10.48
N VAL A 46 -8.45 -9.57 -10.25
CA VAL A 46 -7.41 -8.53 -10.09
C VAL A 46 -7.39 -7.57 -11.27
N LYS A 47 -7.63 -8.06 -12.48
CA LYS A 47 -7.64 -7.22 -13.71
C LYS A 47 -9.00 -6.59 -13.97
N LYS A 48 -10.09 -7.28 -13.64
CA LYS A 48 -11.45 -6.90 -14.03
C LYS A 48 -12.19 -6.12 -12.93
N ASN A 49 -12.07 -6.55 -11.69
CA ASN A 49 -12.82 -5.96 -10.58
C ASN A 49 -12.10 -6.17 -9.23
N LEU A 50 -11.31 -5.19 -8.83
CA LEU A 50 -10.56 -5.23 -7.58
C LEU A 50 -11.43 -5.39 -6.33
N LYS A 51 -12.72 -4.97 -6.35
CA LYS A 51 -13.63 -5.16 -5.20
C LYS A 51 -13.92 -6.64 -4.98
N VAL A 52 -14.20 -7.36 -6.07
CA VAL A 52 -14.46 -8.81 -6.00
C VAL A 52 -13.20 -9.52 -5.56
N PHE A 53 -12.04 -9.13 -6.08
CA PHE A 53 -10.75 -9.68 -5.64
C PHE A 53 -10.54 -9.52 -4.13
N PHE A 54 -10.66 -8.29 -3.59
CA PHE A 54 -10.45 -8.07 -2.16
C PHE A 54 -11.49 -8.80 -1.31
N PHE A 55 -12.75 -8.80 -1.72
CA PHE A 55 -13.81 -9.51 -1.00
C PHE A 55 -13.54 -11.01 -0.94
N THR A 56 -13.22 -11.64 -2.07
CA THR A 56 -12.96 -13.10 -2.14
C THR A 56 -11.69 -13.48 -1.38
N ALA A 57 -10.63 -12.67 -1.47
CA ALA A 57 -9.39 -12.90 -0.74
C ALA A 57 -9.58 -12.76 0.77
N TYR A 58 -10.28 -11.72 1.24
CA TYR A 58 -10.52 -11.53 2.68
C TYR A 58 -11.44 -12.61 3.25
N LEU A 59 -12.48 -12.98 2.52
CA LEU A 59 -13.38 -14.05 2.93
C LEU A 59 -12.64 -15.39 3.01
N GLU A 60 -11.80 -15.69 2.03
CA GLU A 60 -11.01 -16.90 2.00
C GLU A 60 -10.04 -16.98 3.19
N ILE A 61 -9.23 -15.93 3.42
CA ILE A 61 -8.29 -15.87 4.55
C ILE A 61 -9.04 -16.08 5.89
N LEU A 62 -10.18 -15.43 6.06
CA LEU A 62 -10.98 -15.50 7.28
C LEU A 62 -11.53 -16.93 7.48
N VAL A 63 -12.12 -17.52 6.45
CA VAL A 63 -12.67 -18.88 6.48
C VAL A 63 -11.55 -19.88 6.74
N HIS A 64 -10.43 -19.77 6.02
CA HIS A 64 -9.29 -20.66 6.19
C HIS A 64 -8.70 -20.55 7.62
N MET A 65 -8.55 -19.35 8.16
CA MET A 65 -8.08 -19.11 9.52
C MET A 65 -8.99 -19.80 10.55
N VAL A 66 -10.30 -19.60 10.44
CA VAL A 66 -11.29 -20.17 11.38
C VAL A 66 -11.28 -21.71 11.31
N PHE A 67 -11.42 -22.27 10.10
CA PHE A 67 -11.46 -23.72 9.93
C PHE A 67 -10.16 -24.39 10.36
N SER A 68 -9.02 -23.85 9.96
CA SER A 68 -7.72 -24.41 10.33
C SER A 68 -7.51 -24.37 11.85
N THR A 69 -7.90 -23.28 12.51
CA THR A 69 -7.76 -23.15 13.97
C THR A 69 -8.67 -24.12 14.72
N LEU A 70 -9.91 -24.33 14.27
CA LEU A 70 -10.84 -25.26 14.90
C LEU A 70 -10.48 -26.73 14.63
N PHE A 71 -10.03 -27.07 13.40
CA PHE A 71 -9.70 -28.44 13.03
C PHE A 71 -8.35 -28.90 13.57
N LEU A 72 -7.34 -28.05 13.54
CA LEU A 72 -5.95 -28.41 13.85
C LEU A 72 -5.48 -27.89 15.22
N GLY A 73 -6.25 -26.98 15.81
CA GLY A 73 -5.97 -26.37 17.09
C GLY A 73 -5.08 -25.13 17.04
N TRP A 74 -5.04 -24.47 18.18
CA TRP A 74 -4.36 -23.18 18.37
C TRP A 74 -2.83 -23.26 18.19
N LYS A 75 -2.24 -24.41 18.51
CA LYS A 75 -0.77 -24.61 18.53
C LYS A 75 -0.09 -24.47 17.17
N LEU A 76 -0.83 -24.54 16.08
CA LEU A 76 -0.28 -24.49 14.72
C LEU A 76 -0.18 -23.07 14.14
N GLY A 77 -0.74 -22.06 14.82
CA GLY A 77 -0.52 -20.65 14.47
C GLY A 77 -1.39 -20.09 13.32
N PHE A 78 -2.41 -20.81 12.83
CA PHE A 78 -3.29 -20.33 11.76
C PHE A 78 -4.07 -19.05 12.13
N GLN A 79 -4.38 -18.86 13.40
CA GLN A 79 -5.03 -17.65 13.90
C GLN A 79 -4.18 -16.38 13.69
N LEU A 80 -2.87 -16.51 13.50
CA LEU A 80 -1.97 -15.39 13.28
C LEU A 80 -2.28 -14.63 11.97
N TYR A 81 -2.90 -15.29 10.99
CA TYR A 81 -3.32 -14.63 9.74
C TYR A 81 -4.29 -13.47 9.96
N GLY A 82 -4.99 -13.43 11.11
CA GLY A 82 -5.81 -12.28 11.52
C GLY A 82 -5.04 -10.96 11.58
N PHE A 83 -3.76 -10.99 11.98
CA PHE A 83 -2.93 -9.77 12.01
C PHE A 83 -2.62 -9.24 10.61
N ALA A 84 -2.21 -10.12 9.70
CA ALA A 84 -1.96 -9.75 8.31
C ALA A 84 -3.27 -9.29 7.61
N LEU A 85 -4.40 -9.91 7.96
CA LEU A 85 -5.72 -9.55 7.43
C LEU A 85 -6.09 -8.12 7.82
N ILE A 86 -5.88 -7.69 9.08
CA ILE A 86 -6.16 -6.32 9.51
C ILE A 86 -5.36 -5.31 8.68
N LEU A 87 -4.06 -5.52 8.50
CA LEU A 87 -3.23 -4.63 7.67
C LEU A 87 -3.72 -4.58 6.22
N SER A 88 -4.09 -5.73 5.65
CA SER A 88 -4.61 -5.80 4.28
C SER A 88 -5.94 -5.07 4.10
N ILE A 89 -6.82 -5.06 5.12
CA ILE A 89 -8.09 -4.33 5.12
C ILE A 89 -7.84 -2.81 5.03
N TYR A 90 -6.91 -2.25 5.84
CA TYR A 90 -6.55 -0.83 5.77
C TYR A 90 -5.95 -0.44 4.43
N TYR A 91 -5.10 -1.30 3.88
CA TYR A 91 -4.57 -1.10 2.54
C TYR A 91 -5.67 -1.13 1.47
N GLY A 92 -6.61 -2.08 1.56
CA GLY A 92 -7.78 -2.17 0.68
C GLY A 92 -8.68 -0.92 0.74
N GLU A 93 -8.86 -0.32 1.93
CA GLU A 93 -9.57 0.96 2.09
C GLU A 93 -8.87 2.09 1.33
N TYR A 94 -7.55 2.22 1.50
CA TYR A 94 -6.79 3.23 0.77
C TYR A 94 -7.01 3.13 -0.73
N LEU A 95 -6.90 1.92 -1.29
CA LEU A 95 -7.16 1.68 -2.72
C LEU A 95 -8.61 1.96 -3.11
N ALA A 96 -9.58 1.55 -2.27
CA ALA A 96 -10.99 1.78 -2.51
C ALA A 96 -11.32 3.28 -2.54
N LYS A 97 -10.75 4.06 -1.64
CA LYS A 97 -10.91 5.52 -1.60
C LYS A 97 -10.29 6.17 -2.84
N LYS A 98 -9.07 5.75 -3.23
CA LYS A 98 -8.34 6.30 -4.37
C LYS A 98 -9.01 5.99 -5.72
N ILE A 99 -9.54 4.75 -5.89
CA ILE A 99 -10.06 4.29 -7.19
C ILE A 99 -11.56 4.56 -7.31
N TRP A 100 -12.33 4.47 -6.23
CA TRP A 100 -13.80 4.52 -6.28
C TRP A 100 -14.42 5.65 -5.46
N GLY A 101 -13.61 6.46 -4.75
CA GLY A 101 -14.09 7.53 -3.89
C GLY A 101 -14.94 7.06 -2.70
N ARG A 102 -14.93 5.76 -2.37
CA ARG A 102 -15.77 5.17 -1.31
C ARG A 102 -14.94 4.85 -0.08
N VAL A 103 -15.53 5.12 1.09
CA VAL A 103 -14.96 4.73 2.38
C VAL A 103 -15.48 3.34 2.74
N MET A 104 -14.57 2.45 3.12
CA MET A 104 -14.92 1.14 3.71
C MET A 104 -15.04 1.30 5.22
N HIS A 105 -15.85 0.45 5.86
CA HIS A 105 -15.96 0.43 7.33
C HIS A 105 -14.83 -0.40 7.98
N THR A 106 -13.58 -0.06 7.65
CA THR A 106 -12.38 -0.80 8.05
C THR A 106 -12.24 -0.96 9.55
N ARG A 107 -12.59 0.08 10.32
CA ARG A 107 -12.57 0.00 11.80
C ARG A 107 -13.49 -1.10 12.31
N ILE A 108 -14.73 -1.16 11.80
CA ILE A 108 -15.72 -2.18 12.21
C ILE A 108 -15.23 -3.55 11.79
N THR A 109 -14.76 -3.70 10.55
CA THR A 109 -14.25 -4.98 10.04
C THR A 109 -13.03 -5.46 10.84
N SER A 110 -12.11 -4.57 11.21
CA SER A 110 -10.95 -4.91 12.04
C SER A 110 -11.35 -5.32 13.45
N VAL A 111 -12.33 -4.64 14.06
CA VAL A 111 -12.87 -5.04 15.37
C VAL A 111 -13.52 -6.43 15.30
N ILE A 112 -14.26 -6.74 14.23
CA ILE A 112 -14.83 -8.07 14.02
C ILE A 112 -13.71 -9.15 13.94
N VAL A 113 -12.63 -8.89 13.22
CA VAL A 113 -11.47 -9.82 13.13
C VAL A 113 -10.84 -10.04 14.50
N VAL A 114 -10.66 -8.97 15.30
CA VAL A 114 -10.14 -9.08 16.67
C VAL A 114 -11.09 -9.88 17.57
N LEU A 115 -12.39 -9.60 17.52
CA LEU A 115 -13.38 -10.35 18.30
C LEU A 115 -13.43 -11.83 17.91
N LEU A 116 -13.31 -12.13 16.61
CA LEU A 116 -13.22 -13.50 16.12
C LEU A 116 -11.96 -14.21 16.61
N PHE A 117 -10.81 -13.52 16.60
CA PHE A 117 -9.56 -14.04 17.15
C PHE A 117 -9.71 -14.38 18.65
N LEU A 118 -10.28 -13.47 19.44
CA LEU A 118 -10.53 -13.70 20.87
C LEU A 118 -11.54 -14.83 21.12
N LEU A 119 -12.56 -14.93 20.27
CA LEU A 119 -13.55 -16.03 20.34
C LEU A 119 -12.88 -17.36 20.05
N LEU A 120 -12.07 -17.47 18.99
CA LEU A 120 -11.33 -18.70 18.67
C LEU A 120 -10.35 -19.06 19.79
N TYR A 121 -9.68 -18.06 20.38
CA TYR A 121 -8.83 -18.29 21.56
C TYR A 121 -9.63 -18.88 22.71
N THR A 122 -10.75 -18.29 23.06
CA THR A 122 -11.62 -18.77 24.14
C THR A 122 -12.14 -20.20 23.85
N ILE A 123 -12.59 -20.45 22.62
CA ILE A 123 -13.07 -21.78 22.20
C ILE A 123 -11.96 -22.84 22.34
N SER A 124 -10.69 -22.47 22.09
CA SER A 124 -9.57 -23.39 22.17
C SER A 124 -9.34 -24.02 23.56
N PHE A 125 -9.89 -23.41 24.62
CA PHE A 125 -9.84 -23.99 25.98
C PHE A 125 -10.93 -25.04 26.23
N PHE A 126 -12.04 -24.99 25.50
CA PHE A 126 -13.20 -25.82 25.73
C PHE A 126 -13.39 -26.91 24.68
N VAL A 127 -12.88 -26.69 23.48
CA VAL A 127 -13.05 -27.58 22.34
C VAL A 127 -11.70 -28.15 21.92
N GLN A 128 -11.63 -29.50 21.91
CA GLN A 128 -10.44 -30.17 21.40
C GLN A 128 -10.44 -30.10 19.85
N PRO A 129 -9.28 -29.93 19.22
CA PRO A 129 -9.17 -29.96 17.76
C PRO A 129 -9.55 -31.32 17.22
N VAL A 130 -10.19 -31.32 16.04
CA VAL A 130 -10.66 -32.53 15.37
C VAL A 130 -9.48 -33.42 14.95
N CYS A 131 -8.37 -32.84 14.58
CA CYS A 131 -7.17 -33.53 14.16
C CYS A 131 -5.97 -33.01 14.96
N VAL A 132 -5.41 -33.83 15.82
CA VAL A 132 -4.22 -33.49 16.60
C VAL A 132 -3.00 -34.09 15.90
N LEU A 133 -2.03 -33.26 15.59
CA LEU A 133 -0.73 -33.71 15.12
C LEU A 133 0.11 -34.12 16.34
N GLU A 134 0.38 -35.41 16.47
CA GLU A 134 1.11 -35.98 17.63
C GLU A 134 2.59 -35.54 17.66
N SER A 135 3.17 -35.22 16.50
CA SER A 135 4.56 -34.80 16.38
C SER A 135 4.79 -33.39 16.90
N THR A 136 5.47 -33.25 18.02
CA THR A 136 5.90 -31.93 18.55
C THR A 136 6.77 -31.20 17.54
N ALA A 137 7.69 -31.88 16.87
CA ALA A 137 8.53 -31.28 15.83
C ALA A 137 7.68 -30.78 14.64
N GLY A 138 6.66 -31.55 14.21
CA GLY A 138 5.72 -31.16 13.17
C GLY A 138 4.93 -29.91 13.55
N ASN A 139 4.45 -29.82 14.79
CA ASN A 139 3.74 -28.65 15.30
C ASN A 139 4.62 -27.39 15.28
N ILE A 140 5.88 -27.50 15.74
CA ILE A 140 6.85 -26.37 15.73
C ILE A 140 7.11 -25.94 14.28
N ILE A 141 7.33 -26.86 13.36
CA ILE A 141 7.59 -26.53 11.94
C ILE A 141 6.41 -25.77 11.34
N ILE A 142 5.18 -26.30 11.51
CA ILE A 142 3.99 -25.65 10.94
C ILE A 142 3.73 -24.28 11.57
N PHE A 143 3.85 -24.16 12.90
CA PHE A 143 3.73 -22.87 13.57
C PHE A 143 4.76 -21.86 13.04
N THR A 144 6.02 -22.28 12.92
CA THR A 144 7.10 -21.42 12.41
C THR A 144 6.83 -20.98 10.97
N LEU A 145 6.39 -21.89 10.10
CA LEU A 145 6.03 -21.55 8.73
C LEU A 145 4.88 -20.54 8.66
N ASN A 146 3.83 -20.74 9.45
CA ASN A 146 2.71 -19.82 9.54
C ASN A 146 3.15 -18.44 10.08
N ALA A 147 3.92 -18.43 11.17
CA ALA A 147 4.44 -17.20 11.76
C ALA A 147 5.33 -16.43 10.76
N VAL A 148 6.29 -17.10 10.12
CA VAL A 148 7.15 -16.49 9.10
C VAL A 148 6.32 -15.95 7.93
N SER A 149 5.33 -16.70 7.44
CA SER A 149 4.44 -16.25 6.38
C SER A 149 3.68 -14.99 6.77
N VAL A 150 3.12 -14.93 7.99
CA VAL A 150 2.39 -13.78 8.48
C VAL A 150 3.30 -12.55 8.63
N PHE A 151 4.48 -12.71 9.25
CA PHE A 151 5.43 -11.60 9.39
C PHE A 151 5.92 -11.10 8.02
N LEU A 152 6.19 -11.99 7.08
CA LEU A 152 6.58 -11.61 5.72
C LEU A 152 5.47 -10.82 5.03
N CYS A 153 4.21 -11.27 5.15
CA CYS A 153 3.05 -10.53 4.66
C CYS A 153 2.98 -9.13 5.29
N MET A 154 3.13 -9.04 6.62
CA MET A 154 3.09 -7.76 7.34
C MET A 154 4.19 -6.81 6.87
N ILE A 155 5.42 -7.28 6.71
CA ILE A 155 6.55 -6.48 6.21
C ILE A 155 6.23 -5.96 4.80
N ILE A 156 5.77 -6.81 3.89
CA ILE A 156 5.41 -6.42 2.52
C ILE A 156 4.31 -5.35 2.54
N TYR A 157 3.28 -5.49 3.39
CA TYR A 157 2.23 -4.47 3.51
C TYR A 157 2.76 -3.15 4.06
N LEU A 158 3.62 -3.17 5.08
CA LEU A 158 4.22 -1.98 5.68
C LEU A 158 5.13 -1.23 4.71
N GLU A 159 5.98 -1.94 3.96
CA GLU A 159 6.85 -1.34 2.93
C GLU A 159 6.02 -0.67 1.83
N ASN A 160 4.95 -1.32 1.38
CA ASN A 160 4.06 -0.72 0.39
C ASN A 160 3.31 0.50 0.93
N TYR A 161 2.88 0.46 2.20
CA TYR A 161 2.23 1.59 2.85
C TYR A 161 3.19 2.77 2.98
N LYS A 162 4.45 2.52 3.42
CA LYS A 162 5.51 3.52 3.49
C LYS A 162 5.74 4.20 2.14
N ALA A 163 5.89 3.43 1.07
CA ALA A 163 6.07 3.96 -0.29
C ALA A 163 4.90 4.87 -0.73
N ILE A 164 3.67 4.53 -0.33
CA ILE A 164 2.48 5.34 -0.60
C ILE A 164 2.52 6.67 0.17
N VAL A 165 2.89 6.62 1.45
CA VAL A 165 2.99 7.81 2.30
C VAL A 165 4.04 8.77 1.73
N GLU A 166 5.25 8.28 1.45
CA GLU A 166 6.34 9.05 0.86
C GLU A 166 5.93 9.71 -0.49
N GLN A 167 5.26 8.94 -1.36
CA GLN A 167 4.76 9.48 -2.63
C GLN A 167 3.72 10.58 -2.41
N THR A 168 2.87 10.43 -1.39
CA THR A 168 1.83 11.41 -1.09
C THR A 168 2.42 12.68 -0.50
N GLU A 169 3.37 12.54 0.43
CA GLU A 169 4.11 13.66 1.02
C GLU A 169 4.87 14.44 -0.05
N ASN A 170 5.60 13.77 -0.94
CA ASN A 170 6.33 14.43 -2.03
C ASN A 170 5.39 15.20 -2.96
N ARG A 171 4.21 14.67 -3.28
CA ARG A 171 3.20 15.38 -4.08
C ARG A 171 2.64 16.60 -3.36
N LEU A 172 2.41 16.49 -2.04
CA LEU A 172 1.94 17.60 -1.24
C LEU A 172 3.00 18.69 -1.13
N MET A 173 4.26 18.33 -0.91
CA MET A 173 5.39 19.27 -0.93
C MET A 173 5.51 19.95 -2.28
N GLU A 174 5.50 19.20 -3.37
CA GLU A 174 5.57 19.77 -4.72
C GLU A 174 4.42 20.75 -5.00
N ALA A 175 3.19 20.40 -4.57
CA ALA A 175 2.03 21.30 -4.71
C ALA A 175 2.09 22.54 -3.79
N ALA A 176 2.75 22.41 -2.63
CA ALA A 176 2.94 23.52 -1.70
C ALA A 176 4.08 24.46 -2.10
N GLU A 177 5.10 23.96 -2.79
CA GLU A 177 6.32 24.71 -3.12
C GLU A 177 6.34 25.28 -4.53
N LYS A 178 5.61 24.65 -5.47
CA LYS A 178 5.67 25.00 -6.90
C LYS A 178 4.37 25.62 -7.41
N ASP A 179 4.50 26.48 -8.39
CA ASP A 179 3.37 26.97 -9.18
C ASP A 179 2.80 25.88 -10.08
N ALA A 180 1.48 25.76 -10.14
CA ALA A 180 0.80 24.67 -10.83
C ALA A 180 1.04 24.68 -12.35
N LEU A 181 1.16 25.88 -12.96
CA LEU A 181 1.33 26.08 -14.39
C LEU A 181 2.80 25.95 -14.79
N THR A 182 3.65 26.75 -14.16
CA THR A 182 5.04 26.95 -14.58
C THR A 182 6.01 25.93 -13.96
N LYS A 183 5.60 25.26 -12.89
CA LYS A 183 6.46 24.37 -12.08
C LYS A 183 7.66 25.03 -11.41
N MET A 184 7.81 26.35 -11.56
CA MET A 184 8.78 27.13 -10.80
C MET A 184 8.37 27.20 -9.33
N HIS A 185 9.30 27.57 -8.46
CA HIS A 185 8.97 27.85 -7.07
C HIS A 185 7.90 28.94 -6.97
N ASN A 186 6.86 28.68 -6.20
CA ASN A 186 5.83 29.68 -5.97
C ASN A 186 6.35 30.83 -5.08
N ARG A 187 5.56 31.88 -4.96
CA ARG A 187 5.95 33.10 -4.19
C ARG A 187 6.31 32.73 -2.73
N GLY A 188 5.59 31.83 -2.10
CA GLY A 188 5.84 31.45 -0.69
C GLY A 188 7.20 30.81 -0.52
N ASN A 189 7.46 29.76 -1.31
CA ASN A 189 8.74 29.04 -1.28
C ASN A 189 9.91 29.94 -1.69
N MET A 190 9.74 30.79 -2.71
CA MET A 190 10.75 31.76 -3.10
C MET A 190 11.12 32.69 -1.94
N GLN A 191 10.14 33.19 -1.20
CA GLN A 191 10.38 34.10 -0.08
C GLN A 191 11.09 33.39 1.10
N GLU A 192 10.71 32.18 1.41
CA GLU A 192 11.40 31.34 2.43
C GLU A 192 12.86 31.10 2.06
N ARG A 193 13.11 30.67 0.81
CA ARG A 193 14.48 30.46 0.31
C ARG A 193 15.32 31.72 0.32
N LEU A 194 14.75 32.84 -0.09
CA LEU A 194 15.45 34.14 -0.04
C LEU A 194 15.81 34.51 1.40
N ASN A 195 14.88 34.40 2.34
CA ASN A 195 15.15 34.68 3.75
C ASN A 195 16.27 33.76 4.29
N TYR A 196 16.21 32.46 3.98
CA TYR A 196 17.24 31.49 4.37
C TYR A 196 18.63 31.90 3.82
N ILE A 197 18.71 32.26 2.55
CA ILE A 197 19.98 32.71 1.94
C ILE A 197 20.50 34.01 2.62
N LEU A 198 19.61 34.93 2.94
CA LEU A 198 19.98 36.20 3.61
C LEU A 198 20.47 35.97 5.04
N GLU A 199 19.89 35.01 5.77
CA GLU A 199 20.30 34.64 7.13
C GLU A 199 21.66 33.91 7.13
N GLN A 200 21.97 33.10 6.11
CA GLN A 200 23.26 32.42 5.98
C GLN A 200 24.37 33.31 5.36
N LYS A 201 24.04 34.52 4.94
CA LYS A 201 25.00 35.43 4.32
C LYS A 201 26.10 35.81 5.32
N ASN A 202 27.36 35.63 4.92
CA ASN A 202 28.53 36.17 5.62
C ASN A 202 29.02 37.45 4.95
N GLU A 203 29.95 38.18 5.57
CA GLU A 203 30.43 39.49 5.10
C GLU A 203 31.03 39.46 3.68
N ASN A 204 31.47 38.29 3.20
CA ASN A 204 32.08 38.12 1.87
C ASN A 204 31.14 37.52 0.83
N SER A 205 29.86 37.30 1.15
CA SER A 205 28.90 36.72 0.22
C SER A 205 28.20 37.83 -0.59
N GLU A 206 28.22 37.71 -1.90
CA GLU A 206 27.45 38.55 -2.82
C GLU A 206 26.17 37.81 -3.25
N ILE A 207 25.05 38.48 -3.23
CA ILE A 207 23.76 37.98 -3.67
C ILE A 207 23.22 38.92 -4.73
N ALA A 208 22.89 38.40 -5.90
CA ALA A 208 22.19 39.10 -6.95
C ALA A 208 20.73 38.65 -7.03
N ILE A 209 19.82 39.60 -7.13
CA ILE A 209 18.39 39.31 -7.31
C ILE A 209 17.96 39.96 -8.63
N ALA A 210 17.33 39.18 -9.51
CA ALA A 210 16.75 39.65 -10.75
C ALA A 210 15.22 39.51 -10.70
N ILE A 211 14.53 40.55 -11.14
CA ILE A 211 13.08 40.57 -11.34
C ILE A 211 12.82 40.68 -12.83
N MET A 212 12.00 39.83 -13.38
CA MET A 212 11.65 39.80 -14.79
C MET A 212 10.14 39.89 -14.96
N ASP A 213 9.69 40.53 -16.02
CA ASP A 213 8.30 40.65 -16.42
C ASP A 213 8.18 40.42 -17.93
N ILE A 214 7.00 39.96 -18.38
CA ILE A 214 6.72 39.73 -19.80
C ILE A 214 6.03 40.98 -20.37
N ASP A 215 6.71 41.67 -21.30
CA ASP A 215 6.17 42.84 -21.94
C ASP A 215 4.87 42.54 -22.68
N ASP A 216 3.89 43.41 -22.54
CA ASP A 216 2.57 43.31 -23.19
C ASP A 216 1.80 42.03 -22.93
N PHE A 217 2.07 41.26 -21.83
CA PHE A 217 1.41 39.96 -21.54
C PHE A 217 -0.12 40.08 -21.54
N LYS A 218 -0.67 41.19 -21.01
CA LYS A 218 -2.12 41.42 -21.06
C LYS A 218 -2.63 41.45 -22.50
N LYS A 219 -1.91 42.07 -23.42
CA LYS A 219 -2.31 42.15 -24.85
C LYS A 219 -2.30 40.80 -25.52
N VAL A 220 -1.38 39.92 -25.13
CA VAL A 220 -1.39 38.52 -25.59
C VAL A 220 -2.67 37.85 -25.15
N ASN A 221 -3.05 37.92 -23.88
CA ASN A 221 -4.26 37.34 -23.35
C ASN A 221 -5.52 37.88 -24.03
N ASP A 222 -5.58 39.21 -24.21
CA ASP A 222 -6.73 39.89 -24.85
C ASP A 222 -6.87 39.54 -26.34
N THR A 223 -5.77 39.26 -27.04
CA THR A 223 -5.75 38.96 -28.47
C THR A 223 -5.92 37.45 -28.76
N TYR A 224 -5.27 36.56 -28.02
CA TYR A 224 -5.15 35.15 -28.30
C TYR A 224 -5.81 34.22 -27.25
N GLY A 225 -6.35 34.85 -26.17
CA GLY A 225 -7.00 34.14 -25.09
C GLY A 225 -6.04 33.62 -24.03
N HIS A 226 -6.58 33.31 -22.83
CA HIS A 226 -5.81 32.87 -21.66
C HIS A 226 -4.97 31.63 -21.89
N ASN A 227 -5.45 30.67 -22.71
CA ASN A 227 -4.69 29.48 -23.03
C ASN A 227 -3.36 29.78 -23.74
N ALA A 228 -3.33 30.80 -24.58
CA ALA A 228 -2.10 31.24 -25.25
C ALA A 228 -1.15 31.94 -24.24
N GLY A 229 -1.70 32.73 -23.32
CA GLY A 229 -0.91 33.33 -22.23
C GLY A 229 -0.30 32.23 -21.31
N ASP A 230 -1.08 31.25 -20.95
CA ASP A 230 -0.60 30.09 -20.12
C ASP A 230 0.57 29.37 -20.82
N LEU A 231 0.47 29.15 -22.13
CA LEU A 231 1.54 28.53 -22.92
C LEU A 231 2.82 29.38 -22.89
N ILE A 232 2.70 30.69 -23.04
CA ILE A 232 3.86 31.59 -22.98
C ILE A 232 4.50 31.60 -21.59
N LEU A 233 3.70 31.62 -20.51
CA LEU A 233 4.22 31.51 -19.15
C LEU A 233 4.97 30.19 -18.93
N PHE A 234 4.43 29.09 -19.43
CA PHE A 234 5.08 27.79 -19.37
C PHE A 234 6.40 27.75 -20.12
N GLU A 235 6.45 28.25 -21.36
CA GLU A 235 7.67 28.26 -22.20
C GLU A 235 8.76 29.17 -21.62
N VAL A 236 8.40 30.34 -21.10
CA VAL A 236 9.35 31.23 -20.44
C VAL A 236 9.95 30.57 -19.20
N ALA A 237 9.11 29.94 -18.36
CA ALA A 237 9.55 29.24 -17.17
C ALA A 237 10.47 28.05 -17.52
N ALA A 238 10.10 27.28 -18.53
CA ALA A 238 10.91 26.15 -19.02
C ALA A 238 12.30 26.63 -19.51
N THR A 239 12.34 27.74 -20.24
CA THR A 239 13.59 28.33 -20.74
C THR A 239 14.51 28.80 -19.60
N ILE A 240 13.94 29.37 -18.53
CA ILE A 240 14.70 29.83 -17.36
C ILE A 240 15.29 28.59 -16.64
N MET A 241 14.48 27.58 -16.36
CA MET A 241 14.91 26.36 -15.65
C MET A 241 16.00 25.60 -16.43
N GLU A 242 15.87 25.48 -17.76
CA GLU A 242 16.90 24.82 -18.59
C GLU A 242 18.27 25.51 -18.54
N LYS A 243 18.27 26.82 -18.40
CA LYS A 243 19.54 27.60 -18.28
C LYS A 243 20.14 27.49 -16.89
N GLU A 244 19.33 27.41 -15.83
CA GLU A 244 19.84 27.18 -14.47
C GLU A 244 20.53 25.81 -14.36
N ASP A 245 19.91 24.73 -14.86
CA ASP A 245 20.48 23.39 -14.82
C ASP A 245 21.84 23.29 -15.55
N LYS A 246 22.01 24.03 -16.65
CA LYS A 246 23.27 24.06 -17.39
C LYS A 246 24.38 24.83 -16.67
N GLN A 247 24.04 25.82 -15.82
CA GLN A 247 25.04 26.59 -15.05
C GLN A 247 25.48 25.84 -13.78
N VAL A 248 24.63 25.00 -13.19
CA VAL A 248 24.98 24.19 -12.02
C VAL A 248 25.83 22.97 -12.40
N SER A 249 25.80 22.56 -13.68
CA SER A 249 26.52 21.39 -14.20
C SER A 249 27.87 21.71 -14.85
N ALA A 250 28.30 22.94 -14.87
CA ALA A 250 29.56 23.43 -15.43
C ALA A 250 30.52 23.87 -14.31
#